data_c8ec3d22fe6c712d0c128b6a9eaeda22
#
_entry.id   c8ec3d22fe6c712d0c128b6a9eaeda22
#
_cell.length_a   1.000
_cell.length_b   1.000
_cell.length_c   1.000
_cell.angle_alpha   90.00
_cell.angle_beta   90.00
_cell.angle_gamma   90.00
#
_symmetry.space_group_name_H-M   'P 1'
#
loop_
_entity.id
_entity.type
_entity.pdbx_description
1 polymer ?
#
loop_
_entity_poly.entity_id
_entity_poly.type
_entity_poly.pdbx_seq_one_letter_code
_entity_poly.pdbx_strand_id
1 'polypeptide(L)'
;MSLSTERALNLLRVIEKAEEISQRELAEQVDVSLGTANQTIRALVGAGILETNIVTTSKGKRGQTYHLTVVGKEQRKELAKERIQECMSEIQQLTSEVDTLQREI
;
A
#
# COMPACT_ATOMS: atom_id res chain seq x y z
N MET A 1 -15.51 -2.91 3.14
CA MET A 1 -14.34 -2.54 3.95
C MET A 1 -13.54 -1.47 3.22
N SER A 2 -13.31 -0.35 3.83
CA SER A 2 -12.49 0.69 3.21
C SER A 2 -11.01 0.26 3.21
N LEU A 3 -10.34 0.50 2.10
CA LEU A 3 -8.92 0.22 1.96
C LEU A 3 -8.11 1.21 2.82
N SER A 4 -7.19 0.72 3.64
CA SER A 4 -6.29 1.59 4.40
C SER A 4 -5.36 2.33 3.44
N THR A 5 -5.33 3.65 3.53
CA THR A 5 -4.46 4.51 2.71
C THR A 5 -2.98 4.13 2.90
N GLU A 6 -2.57 3.94 4.14
CA GLU A 6 -1.20 3.53 4.48
C GLU A 6 -0.83 2.18 3.85
N ARG A 7 -1.74 1.20 3.96
CA ARG A 7 -1.52 -0.13 3.39
C ARG A 7 -1.39 -0.07 1.87
N ALA A 8 -2.28 0.66 1.21
CA ALA A 8 -2.24 0.84 -0.23
C ALA A 8 -0.93 1.47 -0.68
N LEU A 9 -0.50 2.54 -0.03
CA LEU A 9 0.76 3.23 -0.35
C LEU A 9 1.97 2.32 -0.16
N ASN A 10 2.04 1.58 0.94
CA ASN A 10 3.16 0.67 1.21
C ASN A 10 3.25 -0.40 0.13
N LEU A 11 2.12 -0.96 -0.26
CA LEU A 11 2.04 -1.99 -1.30
C LEU A 11 2.48 -1.43 -2.65
N LEU A 12 2.01 -0.25 -3.02
CA LEU A 12 2.39 0.39 -4.29
C LEU A 12 3.88 0.73 -4.35
N ARG A 13 4.48 1.15 -3.23
CA ARG A 13 5.92 1.41 -3.17
C ARG A 13 6.75 0.16 -3.45
N VAL A 14 6.35 -0.97 -2.89
CA VAL A 14 7.05 -2.23 -3.11
C VAL A 14 6.93 -2.68 -4.55
N ILE A 15 5.72 -2.58 -5.11
CA ILE A 15 5.46 -2.96 -6.51
C ILE A 15 6.31 -2.13 -7.48
N GLU A 16 6.45 -0.83 -7.25
CA GLU A 16 7.27 0.02 -8.11
C GLU A 16 8.74 -0.37 -8.12
N LYS A 17 9.23 -0.92 -7.01
CA LYS A 17 10.64 -1.32 -6.88
C LYS A 17 10.89 -2.74 -7.40
N ALA A 18 9.88 -3.60 -7.40
CA ALA A 18 10.02 -5.01 -7.73
C ALA A 18 8.78 -5.53 -8.44
N GLU A 19 8.70 -5.31 -9.75
CA GLU A 19 7.53 -5.68 -10.57
C GLU A 19 7.25 -7.18 -10.59
N GLU A 20 8.28 -8.02 -10.48
CA GLU A 20 8.16 -9.48 -10.51
C GLU A 20 8.04 -10.11 -9.11
N ILE A 21 7.52 -9.38 -8.17
CA ILE A 21 7.35 -9.88 -6.80
C ILE A 21 6.10 -10.78 -6.70
N SER A 22 6.21 -11.88 -5.97
CA SER A 22 5.05 -12.73 -5.69
C SER A 22 4.15 -12.07 -4.64
N GLN A 23 2.88 -12.50 -4.57
CA GLN A 23 1.98 -12.01 -3.53
C GLN A 23 2.50 -12.33 -2.13
N ARG A 24 3.11 -13.51 -1.96
CA ARG A 24 3.68 -13.92 -0.68
C ARG A 24 4.82 -13.00 -0.24
N GLU A 25 5.76 -12.74 -1.14
CA GLU A 25 6.86 -11.81 -0.88
C GLU A 25 6.36 -10.39 -0.60
N LEU A 26 5.37 -9.96 -1.36
CA LEU A 26 4.74 -8.66 -1.17
C LEU A 26 4.11 -8.56 0.23
N ALA A 27 3.36 -9.58 0.64
CA ALA A 27 2.75 -9.64 1.96
C ALA A 27 3.80 -9.57 3.07
N GLU A 28 4.90 -10.28 2.91
CA GLU A 28 6.02 -10.25 3.86
C GLU A 28 6.64 -8.86 3.96
N GLN A 29 6.90 -8.20 2.82
CA GLN A 29 7.53 -6.88 2.81
C GLN A 29 6.65 -5.78 3.40
N VAL A 30 5.34 -5.87 3.22
CA VAL A 30 4.41 -4.87 3.79
C VAL A 30 3.83 -5.31 5.14
N ASP A 31 4.29 -6.44 5.66
CA ASP A 31 3.93 -6.97 6.97
C ASP A 31 2.41 -7.16 7.15
N VAL A 32 1.81 -7.88 6.21
CA VAL A 32 0.40 -8.26 6.26
C VAL A 32 0.25 -9.74 5.92
N SER A 33 -0.93 -10.31 6.20
CA SER A 33 -1.22 -11.67 5.80
C SER A 33 -1.35 -11.78 4.27
N LEU A 34 -1.15 -12.98 3.74
CA LEU A 34 -1.34 -13.24 2.31
C LEU A 34 -2.76 -12.89 1.85
N GLY A 35 -3.76 -13.21 2.67
CA GLY A 35 -5.16 -12.87 2.39
C GLY A 35 -5.38 -11.37 2.31
N THR A 36 -4.79 -10.61 3.21
CA THR A 36 -4.86 -9.14 3.20
C THR A 36 -4.18 -8.57 1.96
N ALA A 37 -2.99 -9.06 1.62
CA ALA A 37 -2.30 -8.63 0.39
C ALA A 37 -3.15 -8.91 -0.85
N ASN A 38 -3.74 -10.10 -0.93
CA ASN A 38 -4.62 -10.49 -2.04
C ASN A 38 -5.82 -9.55 -2.15
N GLN A 39 -6.51 -9.27 -1.04
CA GLN A 39 -7.66 -8.35 -1.03
C GLN A 39 -7.26 -6.95 -1.47
N THR A 40 -6.11 -6.46 -1.00
CA THR A 40 -5.61 -5.14 -1.35
C THR A 40 -5.30 -5.05 -2.85
N ILE A 41 -4.61 -6.06 -3.39
CA ILE A 41 -4.30 -6.12 -4.83
C ILE A 41 -5.59 -6.14 -5.65
N ARG A 42 -6.58 -6.97 -5.28
CA ARG A 42 -7.85 -7.05 -5.99
C ARG A 42 -8.60 -5.73 -5.98
N ALA A 43 -8.60 -5.03 -4.86
CA ALA A 43 -9.21 -3.71 -4.75
C ALA A 43 -8.52 -2.69 -5.66
N LEU A 44 -7.20 -2.71 -5.70
CA LEU A 44 -6.42 -1.79 -6.54
C LEU A 44 -6.59 -2.09 -8.04
N VAL A 45 -6.65 -3.35 -8.41
CA VAL A 45 -6.94 -3.75 -9.80
C VAL A 45 -8.36 -3.33 -10.18
N GLY A 46 -9.34 -3.57 -9.30
CA GLY A 46 -10.73 -3.19 -9.54
C GLY A 46 -10.93 -1.69 -9.66
N ALA A 47 -10.10 -0.90 -8.99
CA ALA A 47 -10.11 0.58 -9.08
C ALA A 47 -9.34 1.12 -10.27
N GLY A 48 -8.70 0.25 -11.08
CA GLY A 48 -7.92 0.67 -12.23
C GLY A 48 -6.54 1.23 -11.87
N ILE A 49 -6.08 1.05 -10.65
CA ILE A 49 -4.78 1.56 -10.16
C ILE A 49 -3.63 0.64 -10.55
N LEU A 50 -3.87 -0.66 -10.49
CA LEU A 50 -2.90 -1.69 -10.88
C LEU A 50 -3.38 -2.51 -12.05
N GLU A 51 -2.43 -2.96 -12.86
CA GLU A 51 -2.61 -4.00 -13.86
C GLU A 51 -1.78 -5.20 -13.46
N THR A 52 -2.28 -6.39 -13.77
CA THR A 52 -1.55 -7.63 -13.57
C THR A 52 -1.34 -8.34 -14.90
N ASN A 53 -0.15 -8.89 -15.08
CA ASN A 53 0.17 -9.72 -16.24
C ASN A 53 0.69 -11.07 -15.78
N ILE A 54 0.28 -12.12 -16.45
CA ILE A 54 0.82 -13.46 -16.20
C ILE A 54 2.05 -13.64 -17.06
N VAL A 55 3.15 -14.02 -16.44
CA VAL A 55 4.42 -14.24 -17.12
C VAL A 55 4.96 -15.63 -16.78
N THR A 56 5.79 -16.17 -17.65
CA THR A 56 6.55 -17.41 -17.35
C THR A 56 7.92 -16.96 -16.85
N THR A 57 8.25 -17.34 -15.62
CA THR A 57 9.53 -17.00 -15.02
C THR A 57 10.67 -17.78 -15.68
N SER A 58 11.90 -17.37 -15.44
CA SER A 58 13.10 -18.05 -15.92
C SER A 58 13.19 -19.51 -15.47
N LYS A 59 12.48 -19.87 -14.40
CA LYS A 59 12.39 -21.24 -13.89
C LYS A 59 11.21 -22.03 -14.47
N GLY A 60 10.53 -21.50 -15.48
CA GLY A 60 9.39 -22.15 -16.12
C GLY A 60 8.09 -22.12 -15.31
N LYS A 61 8.04 -21.37 -14.22
CA LYS A 61 6.84 -21.22 -13.39
C LYS A 61 6.01 -20.04 -13.84
N ARG A 62 4.69 -20.17 -13.74
CA ARG A 62 3.78 -19.06 -13.98
C ARG A 62 3.87 -18.10 -12.79
N GLY A 63 4.06 -16.84 -13.09
CA GLY A 63 4.06 -15.77 -12.10
C GLY A 63 3.20 -14.61 -12.54
N GLN A 64 3.02 -13.65 -11.66
CA GLN A 64 2.31 -12.41 -11.97
C GLN A 64 3.25 -11.23 -11.78
N THR A 65 3.16 -10.28 -12.69
CA THR A 65 3.80 -8.97 -12.52
C THR A 65 2.71 -7.93 -12.25
N TYR A 66 3.07 -6.90 -11.52
CA TYR A 66 2.16 -5.83 -11.13
C TYR A 66 2.71 -4.50 -11.63
N HIS A 67 1.85 -3.70 -12.24
CA HIS A 67 2.24 -2.39 -12.78
C HIS A 67 1.22 -1.34 -12.39
N LEU A 68 1.70 -0.15 -12.05
CA LEU A 68 0.83 1.00 -11.89
C LEU A 68 0.36 1.46 -13.26
N THR A 69 -0.94 1.66 -13.41
CA THR A 69 -1.52 2.27 -14.60
C THR A 69 -1.23 3.77 -14.59
N VAL A 70 -1.51 4.46 -15.71
CA VAL A 70 -1.41 5.93 -15.75
C VAL A 70 -2.33 6.54 -14.71
N VAL A 71 -3.57 6.05 -14.62
CA VAL A 71 -4.53 6.46 -13.58
C VAL A 71 -3.98 6.16 -12.21
N GLY A 72 -3.35 4.99 -12.04
CA GLY A 72 -2.76 4.57 -10.77
C GLY A 72 -1.67 5.52 -10.27
N LYS A 73 -0.84 6.05 -11.16
CA LYS A 73 0.19 7.02 -10.79
C LYS A 73 -0.42 8.31 -10.24
N GLU A 74 -1.52 8.78 -10.85
CA GLU A 74 -2.24 9.95 -10.35
C GLU A 74 -2.94 9.66 -9.02
N GLN A 75 -3.60 8.51 -8.91
CA GLN A 75 -4.28 8.11 -7.68
C GLN A 75 -3.29 7.93 -6.53
N ARG A 76 -2.09 7.48 -6.80
CA ARG A 76 -1.05 7.36 -5.79
C ARG A 76 -0.72 8.72 -5.14
N LYS A 77 -0.68 9.77 -5.94
CA LYS A 77 -0.47 11.13 -5.44
C LYS A 77 -1.59 11.55 -4.49
N GLU A 78 -2.83 11.24 -4.86
CA GLU A 78 -3.98 11.54 -4.01
C GLU A 78 -3.95 10.74 -2.70
N LEU A 79 -3.57 9.47 -2.76
CA LEU A 79 -3.38 8.64 -1.57
C LEU A 79 -2.30 9.21 -0.65
N ALA A 80 -1.20 9.70 -1.23
CA ALA A 80 -0.13 10.33 -0.46
C ALA A 80 -0.64 11.59 0.25
N LYS A 81 -1.44 12.40 -0.42
CA LYS A 81 -2.06 13.59 0.19
C LYS A 81 -2.97 13.22 1.35
N GLU A 82 -3.80 12.19 1.17
CA GLU A 82 -4.66 11.68 2.24
C GLU A 82 -3.83 11.20 3.43
N ARG A 83 -2.75 10.47 3.17
CA ARG A 83 -1.88 9.99 4.24
C ARG A 83 -1.19 11.12 4.99
N ILE A 84 -0.79 12.17 4.29
CA ILE A 84 -0.23 13.38 4.92
C ILE A 84 -1.24 13.97 5.90
N GLN A 85 -2.50 14.11 5.49
CA GLN A 85 -3.56 14.64 6.35
C GLN A 85 -3.78 13.77 7.59
N GLU A 86 -3.80 12.45 7.41
CA GLU A 86 -3.90 11.50 8.53
C GLU A 86 -2.74 11.67 9.51
N CYS A 87 -1.52 11.76 9.00
CA CYS A 87 -0.33 11.94 9.82
C CYS A 87 -0.35 13.27 10.57
N MET A 88 -0.76 14.35 9.92
CA MET A 88 -0.85 15.66 10.56
C MET A 88 -1.88 15.68 11.69
N SER A 89 -3.02 15.02 11.48
CA SER A 89 -4.05 14.87 12.50
C SER A 89 -3.51 14.07 13.70
N GLU A 90 -2.79 12.99 13.43
CA GLU A 90 -2.17 12.16 14.45
C GLU A 90 -1.10 12.92 15.25
N ILE A 91 -0.27 13.70 14.58
CA ILE A 91 0.72 14.57 15.21
C ILE A 91 0.03 15.54 16.17
N GLN A 92 -1.06 16.16 15.73
CA GLN A 92 -1.82 17.10 16.55
C GLN A 92 -2.40 16.43 17.80
N GLN A 93 -2.95 15.23 17.66
CA GLN A 93 -3.47 14.44 18.78
C GLN A 93 -2.38 14.08 19.76
N LEU A 94 -1.24 13.61 19.28
CA LEU A 94 -0.10 13.25 20.11
C LEU A 94 0.49 14.47 20.82
N THR A 95 0.57 15.60 20.16
CA THR A 95 1.04 16.84 20.75
C THR A 95 0.13 17.27 21.90
N SER A 96 -1.19 17.19 21.71
CA SER A 96 -2.17 17.47 22.76
C SER A 96 -2.04 16.53 23.95
N GLU A 97 -1.83 15.24 23.67
CA GLU A 97 -1.65 14.22 24.71
C GLU A 97 -0.37 14.49 25.53
N VAL A 98 0.72 14.79 24.86
CA VAL A 98 1.98 15.13 25.54
C VAL A 98 1.78 16.34 26.46
N ASP A 99 1.11 17.38 25.98
CA ASP A 99 0.82 18.58 26.74
C ASP A 99 0.01 18.27 28.01
N THR A 100 -1.04 17.42 27.85
CA THR A 100 -1.87 16.99 28.96
C THR A 100 -1.06 16.22 29.99
N LEU A 101 -0.24 15.26 29.53
CA LEU A 101 0.60 14.45 30.42
C LEU A 101 1.63 15.29 31.19
N GLN A 102 2.21 16.28 30.54
CA GLN A 102 3.17 17.18 31.18
C GLN A 102 2.54 17.98 32.32
N ARG A 103 1.26 18.35 32.18
CA ARG A 103 0.53 19.07 33.24
C ARG A 103 0.22 18.16 34.44
N GLU A 104 0.20 16.85 34.25
CA GLU A 104 -0.06 15.88 35.31
C GLU A 104 1.17 15.59 36.15
N ILE A 105 2.34 15.99 35.74
CA ILE A 105 3.59 15.83 36.46
C ILE A 105 3.83 17.08 37.35
#